data_8227aebc86e0414ccee9ca5900ec33d1
#
_entry.id   8227aebc86e0414ccee9ca5900ec33d1
#
_cell.length_a   1.000
_cell.length_b   1.000
_cell.length_c   1.000
_cell.angle_alpha   90.00
_cell.angle_beta   90.00
_cell.angle_gamma   90.00
#
_symmetry.space_group_name_H-M   'P 1'
#
loop_
_entity.id
_entity.type
_entity.pdbx_description
1 polymer ?
#
loop_
_entity_poly.entity_id
_entity_poly.type
_entity_poly.pdbx_seq_one_letter_code
_entity_poly.pdbx_strand_id
1 'polypeptide(L)'
;RQVVASAGIREPNFAPVINHDAIREFTERVPAPWVLKPRLEAGAMGIKRVANSDELWHFIHELGDQASFRVLEQYVPGDVYHVDALTVHGETIFVNVSRYGRPPLNVSHDGGVFTTYTLPHSDPDAEALIKMNRQVIEALGHRHGPTHAEFIKSHADGEFNFLEIAARVGGAHIADLVGATTGVNLWAEWARLEIATARGEQYHLPPVKHLNGGLLVCLARQQWPDMSVYDAPEVVWKMHKEQHAGLIVVSEDRSRVENLRQEYMDRFSRD
;
A
#
# COMPACT_ATOMS: atom_id res chain seq x y z
N ARG A 1 12.36 9.38 2.51
CA ARG A 1 12.06 10.53 1.69
C ARG A 1 13.33 11.15 1.10
N GLN A 2 14.17 11.80 1.88
CA GLN A 2 15.33 12.56 1.36
C GLN A 2 16.26 11.74 0.44
N VAL A 3 16.52 10.47 0.74
CA VAL A 3 17.33 9.57 -0.10
C VAL A 3 16.66 9.35 -1.46
N VAL A 4 15.35 9.13 -1.47
CA VAL A 4 14.55 8.91 -2.69
C VAL A 4 14.52 10.16 -3.56
N ALA A 5 14.28 11.34 -2.94
CA ALA A 5 14.37 12.63 -3.63
C ALA A 5 15.75 12.89 -4.24
N SER A 6 16.83 12.59 -3.49
CA SER A 6 18.21 12.75 -3.98
C SER A 6 18.55 11.84 -5.15
N ALA A 7 17.85 10.71 -5.30
CA ALA A 7 17.95 9.82 -6.44
C ALA A 7 17.12 10.28 -7.66
N GLY A 8 16.44 11.44 -7.57
CA GLY A 8 15.61 11.98 -8.64
C GLY A 8 14.26 11.26 -8.83
N ILE A 9 13.86 10.44 -7.88
CA ILE A 9 12.58 9.74 -7.92
C ILE A 9 11.49 10.72 -7.48
N ARG A 10 10.42 10.80 -8.27
CA ARG A 10 9.31 11.72 -8.01
C ARG A 10 8.54 11.31 -6.75
N GLU A 11 8.28 12.30 -5.91
CA GLU A 11 7.48 12.17 -4.69
C GLU A 11 6.76 13.49 -4.38
N PRO A 12 5.70 13.50 -3.53
CA PRO A 12 5.09 14.74 -3.07
C PRO A 12 6.11 15.63 -2.36
N ASN A 13 6.04 16.94 -2.57
CA ASN A 13 6.85 17.88 -1.77
C ASN A 13 6.64 17.63 -0.29
N PHE A 14 7.70 17.70 0.50
CA PHE A 14 7.62 17.44 1.94
C PHE A 14 8.56 18.32 2.76
N ALA A 15 8.23 18.47 4.04
CA ALA A 15 9.09 19.07 5.06
C ALA A 15 9.01 18.29 6.37
N PRO A 16 10.11 18.10 7.10
CA PRO A 16 10.07 17.54 8.44
C PRO A 16 9.46 18.56 9.41
N VAL A 17 8.62 18.11 10.35
CA VAL A 17 7.96 18.95 11.35
C VAL A 17 8.86 19.10 12.59
N ILE A 18 10.05 19.66 12.41
CA ILE A 18 11.06 19.85 13.49
C ILE A 18 11.45 21.30 13.72
N ASN A 19 11.08 22.18 12.79
CA ASN A 19 11.44 23.59 12.83
C ASN A 19 10.29 24.42 12.24
N HIS A 20 9.81 25.40 12.99
CA HIS A 20 8.69 26.26 12.59
C HIS A 20 9.01 27.08 11.33
N ASP A 21 10.25 27.54 11.15
CA ASP A 21 10.61 28.32 9.96
C ASP A 21 10.58 27.44 8.71
N ALA A 22 11.09 26.20 8.78
CA ALA A 22 11.01 25.25 7.67
C ALA A 22 9.55 24.90 7.30
N ILE A 23 8.66 24.85 8.27
CA ILE A 23 7.22 24.62 8.04
C ILE A 23 6.60 25.84 7.34
N ARG A 24 6.90 27.08 7.78
CA ARG A 24 6.43 28.31 7.12
C ARG A 24 6.92 28.37 5.67
N GLU A 25 8.20 28.19 5.46
CA GLU A 25 8.83 28.17 4.13
C GLU A 25 8.19 27.13 3.19
N PHE A 26 7.88 25.94 3.74
CA PHE A 26 7.16 24.93 2.99
C PHE A 26 5.75 25.36 2.61
N THR A 27 4.97 25.88 3.55
CA THR A 27 3.57 26.30 3.34
C THR A 27 3.42 27.53 2.44
N GLU A 28 4.41 28.40 2.39
CA GLU A 28 4.48 29.53 1.45
C GLU A 28 4.73 29.06 0.01
N ARG A 29 5.54 28.01 -0.16
CA ARG A 29 5.91 27.45 -1.47
C ARG A 29 4.91 26.44 -2.01
N VAL A 30 4.34 25.62 -1.14
CA VAL A 30 3.45 24.52 -1.50
C VAL A 30 2.04 24.84 -1.02
N PRO A 31 1.07 25.05 -1.94
CA PRO A 31 -0.29 25.37 -1.54
C PRO A 31 -0.99 24.21 -0.83
N ALA A 32 -1.90 24.56 0.08
CA ALA A 32 -2.80 23.59 0.70
C ALA A 32 -3.74 22.93 -0.34
N PRO A 33 -4.33 21.76 -0.04
CA PRO A 33 -4.23 21.03 1.22
C PRO A 33 -2.93 20.25 1.38
N TRP A 34 -2.59 19.94 2.64
CA TRP A 34 -1.42 19.14 2.99
C TRP A 34 -1.83 17.85 3.70
N VAL A 35 -0.84 16.98 3.90
CA VAL A 35 -0.94 15.76 4.72
C VAL A 35 0.09 15.86 5.84
N LEU A 36 -0.38 15.81 7.08
CA LEU A 36 0.48 15.67 8.26
C LEU A 36 0.44 14.21 8.71
N LYS A 37 1.56 13.50 8.58
CA LYS A 37 1.60 12.06 8.88
C LYS A 37 2.76 11.66 9.81
N PRO A 38 2.59 10.58 10.59
CA PRO A 38 3.70 9.98 11.33
C PRO A 38 4.81 9.52 10.39
N ARG A 39 6.05 9.52 10.88
CA ARG A 39 7.22 9.06 10.12
C ARG A 39 7.43 7.55 10.16
N LEU A 40 6.86 6.86 11.14
CA LEU A 40 7.15 5.45 11.44
C LEU A 40 5.91 4.58 11.70
N GLU A 41 4.71 5.03 11.29
CA GLU A 41 3.48 4.27 11.49
C GLU A 41 3.01 3.58 10.22
N ALA A 42 1.99 2.71 10.32
CA ALA A 42 1.41 1.97 9.22
C ALA A 42 -0.11 2.04 9.23
N GLY A 43 -0.76 1.70 8.08
CA GLY A 43 -2.20 1.58 7.99
C GLY A 43 -2.96 2.91 8.04
N ALA A 44 -2.36 3.98 7.56
CA ALA A 44 -2.93 5.34 7.55
C ALA A 44 -3.28 5.89 8.94
N MET A 45 -2.80 5.27 10.03
CA MET A 45 -3.07 5.72 11.40
C MET A 45 -2.40 7.06 11.69
N GLY A 46 -3.15 7.97 12.34
CA GLY A 46 -2.64 9.26 12.74
C GLY A 46 -2.29 10.21 11.59
N ILE A 47 -2.67 9.90 10.36
CA ILE A 47 -2.57 10.79 9.21
C ILE A 47 -3.71 11.82 9.29
N LYS A 48 -3.36 13.11 9.11
CA LYS A 48 -4.31 14.22 9.07
C LYS A 48 -4.23 14.88 7.69
N ARG A 49 -5.37 15.08 7.04
CA ARG A 49 -5.47 15.99 5.91
C ARG A 49 -5.70 17.38 6.48
N VAL A 50 -4.92 18.35 6.04
CA VAL A 50 -4.85 19.70 6.57
C VAL A 50 -5.26 20.70 5.48
N ALA A 51 -6.35 21.41 5.69
CA ALA A 51 -6.95 22.26 4.68
C ALA A 51 -6.28 23.64 4.54
N ASN A 52 -5.65 24.14 5.60
CA ASN A 52 -5.07 25.48 5.64
C ASN A 52 -4.04 25.62 6.78
N SER A 53 -3.37 26.77 6.83
CA SER A 53 -2.33 27.07 7.82
C SER A 53 -2.84 27.06 9.26
N ASP A 54 -4.04 27.59 9.52
CA ASP A 54 -4.56 27.67 10.89
C ASP A 54 -4.78 26.29 11.46
N GLU A 55 -5.35 25.37 10.66
CA GLU A 55 -5.53 23.96 11.03
C GLU A 55 -4.19 23.25 11.22
N LEU A 56 -3.20 23.54 10.38
CA LEU A 56 -1.85 22.99 10.53
C LEU A 56 -1.23 23.36 11.86
N TRP A 57 -1.24 24.66 12.19
CA TRP A 57 -0.65 25.14 13.44
C TRP A 57 -1.42 24.65 14.67
N HIS A 58 -2.74 24.49 14.57
CA HIS A 58 -3.55 23.87 15.61
C HIS A 58 -3.07 22.45 15.91
N PHE A 59 -2.94 21.57 14.88
CA PHE A 59 -2.43 20.21 15.06
C PHE A 59 -0.99 20.19 15.59
N ILE A 60 -0.11 21.06 15.13
CA ILE A 60 1.27 21.12 15.61
C ILE A 60 1.30 21.49 17.11
N HIS A 61 0.46 22.43 17.54
CA HIS A 61 0.36 22.80 18.96
C HIS A 61 -0.23 21.67 19.81
N GLU A 62 -1.25 20.96 19.32
CA GLU A 62 -1.83 19.81 20.03
C GLU A 62 -0.80 18.67 20.19
N LEU A 63 0.03 18.43 19.18
CA LEU A 63 1.04 17.40 19.20
C LEU A 63 2.21 17.73 20.15
N GLY A 64 2.49 19.01 20.41
CA GLY A 64 3.64 19.41 21.19
C GLY A 64 4.94 18.78 20.69
N ASP A 65 5.71 18.16 21.58
CA ASP A 65 6.97 17.47 21.22
C ASP A 65 6.79 16.33 20.24
N GLN A 66 5.59 15.72 20.17
CA GLN A 66 5.28 14.66 19.22
C GLN A 66 5.23 15.16 17.76
N ALA A 67 5.16 16.46 17.53
CA ALA A 67 5.23 17.05 16.21
C ALA A 67 6.53 16.68 15.48
N SER A 68 7.64 16.58 16.20
CA SER A 68 8.96 16.21 15.65
C SER A 68 9.00 14.80 15.00
N PHE A 69 8.07 13.93 15.34
CA PHE A 69 7.89 12.60 14.72
C PHE A 69 6.96 12.62 13.50
N ARG A 70 6.59 13.82 13.01
CA ARG A 70 5.73 13.99 11.84
C ARG A 70 6.51 14.47 10.63
N VAL A 71 5.90 14.28 9.47
CA VAL A 71 6.26 14.88 8.20
C VAL A 71 5.05 15.58 7.62
N LEU A 72 5.26 16.76 7.07
CA LEU A 72 4.26 17.53 6.32
C LEU A 72 4.50 17.30 4.84
N GLU A 73 3.48 16.90 4.10
CA GLU A 73 3.58 16.59 2.67
C GLU A 73 2.50 17.34 1.89
N GLN A 74 2.80 17.63 0.64
CA GLN A 74 1.79 18.05 -0.33
C GLN A 74 0.73 16.97 -0.48
N TYR A 75 -0.54 17.32 -0.38
CA TYR A 75 -1.61 16.40 -0.74
C TYR A 75 -1.69 16.28 -2.27
N VAL A 76 -1.58 15.07 -2.76
CA VAL A 76 -1.71 14.75 -4.18
C VAL A 76 -3.01 13.98 -4.38
N PRO A 77 -4.02 14.56 -5.07
CA PRO A 77 -5.20 13.80 -5.47
C PRO A 77 -4.82 12.74 -6.50
N GLY A 78 -5.18 11.48 -6.26
CA GLY A 78 -4.78 10.41 -7.17
C GLY A 78 -5.25 9.03 -6.73
N ASP A 79 -4.96 8.07 -7.59
CA ASP A 79 -5.17 6.65 -7.33
C ASP A 79 -3.93 6.04 -6.67
N VAL A 80 -4.12 5.26 -5.63
CA VAL A 80 -3.03 4.65 -4.87
C VAL A 80 -2.82 3.20 -5.30
N TYR A 81 -1.55 2.86 -5.47
CA TYR A 81 -1.07 1.54 -5.86
C TYR A 81 -0.08 1.03 -4.84
N HIS A 82 0.10 -0.27 -4.79
CA HIS A 82 1.19 -0.86 -4.02
C HIS A 82 1.96 -1.90 -4.85
N VAL A 83 3.23 -2.03 -4.50
CA VAL A 83 4.15 -3.01 -5.08
C VAL A 83 4.71 -3.85 -3.95
N ASP A 84 4.43 -5.15 -4.01
CA ASP A 84 4.96 -6.14 -3.08
C ASP A 84 6.09 -6.88 -3.80
N ALA A 85 7.28 -6.85 -3.24
CA ALA A 85 8.47 -7.40 -3.89
C ALA A 85 9.32 -8.25 -2.94
N LEU A 86 10.15 -9.12 -3.50
CA LEU A 86 11.18 -9.86 -2.78
C LEU A 86 12.53 -9.59 -3.44
N THR A 87 13.50 -9.14 -2.64
CA THR A 87 14.85 -8.78 -3.07
C THR A 87 15.87 -9.73 -2.48
N VAL A 88 16.83 -10.19 -3.30
CA VAL A 88 17.93 -11.07 -2.89
C VAL A 88 19.23 -10.50 -3.44
N HIS A 89 20.20 -10.23 -2.58
CA HIS A 89 21.50 -9.63 -2.95
C HIS A 89 21.40 -8.30 -3.72
N GLY A 90 20.30 -7.57 -3.55
CA GLY A 90 20.03 -6.31 -4.26
C GLY A 90 19.29 -6.48 -5.58
N GLU A 91 19.00 -7.70 -5.99
CA GLU A 91 18.17 -7.99 -7.17
C GLU A 91 16.73 -8.28 -6.75
N THR A 92 15.77 -7.60 -7.36
CA THR A 92 14.34 -7.87 -7.18
C THR A 92 13.97 -9.10 -8.02
N ILE A 93 13.78 -10.23 -7.36
CA ILE A 93 13.49 -11.53 -7.99
C ILE A 93 12.00 -11.84 -8.11
N PHE A 94 11.16 -11.13 -7.35
CA PHE A 94 9.71 -11.23 -7.39
C PHE A 94 9.09 -9.85 -7.24
N VAL A 95 8.02 -9.60 -7.98
CA VAL A 95 7.24 -8.36 -7.88
C VAL A 95 5.78 -8.66 -8.21
N ASN A 96 4.87 -8.08 -7.42
CA ASN A 96 3.44 -8.05 -7.67
C ASN A 96 2.94 -6.63 -7.53
N VAL A 97 2.16 -6.16 -8.49
CA VAL A 97 1.59 -4.80 -8.49
C VAL A 97 0.10 -4.90 -8.28
N SER A 98 -0.41 -4.05 -7.41
CA SER A 98 -1.84 -3.96 -7.13
C SER A 98 -2.30 -2.50 -7.02
N ARG A 99 -3.59 -2.28 -7.21
CA ARG A 99 -4.23 -0.98 -7.06
C ARG A 99 -5.29 -1.05 -5.97
N TYR A 100 -5.31 -0.06 -5.08
CA TYR A 100 -6.42 0.11 -4.14
C TYR A 100 -7.68 0.57 -4.86
N GLY A 101 -8.83 0.07 -4.46
CA GLY A 101 -10.11 0.53 -5.02
C GLY A 101 -10.47 1.94 -4.58
N ARG A 102 -10.16 2.29 -3.32
CA ARG A 102 -10.15 3.65 -2.77
C ARG A 102 -8.82 3.86 -2.03
N PRO A 103 -8.26 5.08 -2.07
CA PRO A 103 -7.05 5.37 -1.30
C PRO A 103 -7.21 4.98 0.17
N PRO A 104 -6.22 4.30 0.78
CA PRO A 104 -6.30 3.85 2.19
C PRO A 104 -6.63 4.98 3.17
N LEU A 105 -6.12 6.18 2.92
CA LEU A 105 -6.43 7.37 3.71
C LEU A 105 -7.94 7.67 3.74
N ASN A 106 -8.61 7.59 2.60
CA ASN A 106 -10.04 7.84 2.52
C ASN A 106 -10.84 6.75 3.25
N VAL A 107 -10.44 5.48 3.11
CA VAL A 107 -11.10 4.38 3.84
C VAL A 107 -10.90 4.52 5.35
N SER A 108 -9.73 4.93 5.80
CA SER A 108 -9.43 5.14 7.22
C SER A 108 -10.24 6.29 7.83
N HIS A 109 -10.51 7.36 7.07
CA HIS A 109 -11.25 8.54 7.57
C HIS A 109 -12.76 8.41 7.42
N ASP A 110 -13.22 7.91 6.27
CA ASP A 110 -14.65 7.88 5.91
C ASP A 110 -15.30 6.53 6.24
N GLY A 111 -14.49 5.52 6.56
CA GLY A 111 -14.93 4.13 6.68
C GLY A 111 -15.21 3.49 5.31
N GLY A 112 -15.83 2.30 5.35
CA GLY A 112 -16.22 1.54 4.16
C GLY A 112 -15.36 0.30 3.93
N VAL A 113 -15.44 -0.24 2.71
CA VAL A 113 -14.75 -1.46 2.33
C VAL A 113 -13.34 -1.14 1.84
N PHE A 114 -12.34 -1.67 2.53
CA PHE A 114 -10.98 -1.73 2.01
C PHE A 114 -10.92 -2.75 0.88
N THR A 115 -10.44 -2.36 -0.28
CA THR A 115 -10.28 -3.27 -1.41
C THR A 115 -9.03 -2.97 -2.19
N THR A 116 -8.36 -4.02 -2.64
CA THR A 116 -7.23 -3.96 -3.57
C THR A 116 -7.31 -5.09 -4.57
N TYR A 117 -6.73 -4.91 -5.75
CA TYR A 117 -6.73 -5.91 -6.82
C TYR A 117 -5.42 -5.86 -7.61
N THR A 118 -5.01 -7.03 -8.08
CA THR A 118 -3.76 -7.19 -8.83
C THR A 118 -3.86 -6.61 -10.24
N LEU A 119 -2.74 -6.12 -10.74
CA LEU A 119 -2.56 -5.72 -12.14
C LEU A 119 -1.65 -6.72 -12.85
N PRO A 120 -1.98 -7.13 -14.09
CA PRO A 120 -1.06 -7.93 -14.89
C PRO A 120 0.19 -7.12 -15.22
N HIS A 121 1.34 -7.79 -15.34
CA HIS A 121 2.61 -7.11 -15.67
C HIS A 121 2.59 -6.37 -17.03
N SER A 122 1.70 -6.75 -17.95
CA SER A 122 1.46 -6.07 -19.22
C SER A 122 0.63 -4.79 -19.12
N ASP A 123 0.10 -4.48 -17.93
CA ASP A 123 -0.59 -3.21 -17.69
C ASP A 123 0.44 -2.07 -17.67
N PRO A 124 0.25 -0.98 -18.43
CA PRO A 124 1.21 0.13 -18.48
C PRO A 124 1.54 0.73 -17.11
N ASP A 125 0.55 0.77 -16.20
CA ASP A 125 0.76 1.25 -14.83
C ASP A 125 1.64 0.27 -14.05
N ALA A 126 1.45 -1.04 -14.23
CA ALA A 126 2.29 -2.04 -13.59
C ALA A 126 3.74 -1.97 -14.09
N GLU A 127 3.97 -1.83 -15.39
CA GLU A 127 5.31 -1.68 -15.97
C GLU A 127 6.04 -0.46 -15.40
N ALA A 128 5.36 0.69 -15.34
CA ALA A 128 5.91 1.93 -14.79
C ALA A 128 6.27 1.78 -13.30
N LEU A 129 5.38 1.15 -12.53
CA LEU A 129 5.57 0.93 -11.10
C LEU A 129 6.67 -0.08 -10.79
N ILE A 130 6.80 -1.16 -11.56
CA ILE A 130 7.90 -2.12 -11.43
C ILE A 130 9.25 -1.41 -11.61
N LYS A 131 9.35 -0.55 -12.64
CA LYS A 131 10.56 0.24 -12.88
C LYS A 131 10.86 1.21 -11.75
N MET A 132 9.85 1.97 -11.31
CA MET A 132 10.01 2.95 -10.24
C MET A 132 10.35 2.28 -8.90
N ASN A 133 9.71 1.15 -8.58
CA ASN A 133 10.00 0.39 -7.37
C ASN A 133 11.44 -0.13 -7.32
N ARG A 134 11.99 -0.60 -8.44
CA ARG A 134 13.41 -0.98 -8.53
C ARG A 134 14.33 0.19 -8.23
N GLN A 135 14.05 1.37 -8.78
CA GLN A 135 14.80 2.59 -8.49
C GLN A 135 14.75 2.96 -6.99
N VAL A 136 13.57 2.84 -6.36
CA VAL A 136 13.40 3.08 -4.91
C VAL A 136 14.21 2.09 -4.10
N ILE A 137 14.13 0.78 -4.41
CA ILE A 137 14.88 -0.29 -3.73
C ILE A 137 16.39 -0.04 -3.83
N GLU A 138 16.88 0.29 -5.03
CA GLU A 138 18.29 0.61 -5.29
C GLU A 138 18.73 1.85 -4.53
N ALA A 139 17.98 2.95 -4.59
CA ALA A 139 18.29 4.20 -3.91
C ALA A 139 18.37 4.04 -2.38
N LEU A 140 17.53 3.19 -1.81
CA LEU A 140 17.53 2.88 -0.38
C LEU A 140 18.57 1.85 0.04
N GLY A 141 19.25 1.22 -0.93
CA GLY A 141 20.23 0.18 -0.67
C GLY A 141 19.63 -1.09 -0.05
N HIS A 142 18.34 -1.36 -0.28
CA HIS A 142 17.68 -2.56 0.21
C HIS A 142 18.19 -3.79 -0.54
N ARG A 143 18.81 -4.71 0.19
CA ARG A 143 19.51 -5.84 -0.43
C ARG A 143 18.84 -7.18 -0.20
N HIS A 144 17.95 -7.32 0.79
CA HIS A 144 17.47 -8.61 1.22
C HIS A 144 16.12 -8.54 1.89
N GLY A 145 15.22 -9.43 1.51
CA GLY A 145 13.88 -9.56 2.10
C GLY A 145 12.75 -8.90 1.32
N PRO A 146 11.53 -8.98 1.85
CA PRO A 146 10.35 -8.41 1.23
C PRO A 146 10.26 -6.90 1.43
N THR A 147 9.60 -6.24 0.48
CA THR A 147 9.18 -4.84 0.60
C THR A 147 7.72 -4.69 0.20
N HIS A 148 7.05 -3.76 0.85
CA HIS A 148 5.73 -3.24 0.49
C HIS A 148 5.88 -1.74 0.27
N ALA A 149 5.73 -1.29 -0.99
CA ALA A 149 5.89 0.11 -1.38
C ALA A 149 4.58 0.66 -1.92
N GLU A 150 4.26 1.90 -1.56
CA GLU A 150 3.06 2.59 -2.03
C GLU A 150 3.40 3.78 -2.93
N PHE A 151 2.57 3.95 -3.96
CA PHE A 151 2.70 4.98 -4.98
C PHE A 151 1.33 5.61 -5.27
N ILE A 152 1.32 6.87 -5.66
CA ILE A 152 0.10 7.55 -6.08
C ILE A 152 0.24 8.05 -7.51
N LYS A 153 -0.70 7.67 -8.38
CA LYS A 153 -0.85 8.23 -9.72
C LYS A 153 -1.65 9.50 -9.63
N SER A 154 -0.99 10.64 -9.85
CA SER A 154 -1.61 11.96 -9.74
C SER A 154 -2.69 12.15 -10.80
N HIS A 155 -3.87 12.63 -10.41
CA HIS A 155 -4.95 13.01 -11.33
C HIS A 155 -4.61 14.26 -12.16
N ALA A 156 -3.63 15.06 -11.74
CA ALA A 156 -3.30 16.30 -12.41
C ALA A 156 -2.50 16.10 -13.69
N ASP A 157 -1.64 15.08 -13.73
CA ASP A 157 -0.71 14.85 -14.84
C ASP A 157 -0.53 13.36 -15.21
N GLY A 158 -1.17 12.45 -14.47
CA GLY A 158 -1.08 11.01 -14.72
C GLY A 158 0.25 10.37 -14.30
N GLU A 159 1.15 11.12 -13.66
CA GLU A 159 2.46 10.63 -13.25
C GLU A 159 2.43 9.99 -11.86
N PHE A 160 3.31 8.99 -11.67
CA PHE A 160 3.47 8.34 -10.37
C PHE A 160 4.36 9.15 -9.43
N ASN A 161 3.95 9.19 -8.16
CA ASN A 161 4.75 9.71 -7.06
C ASN A 161 4.94 8.61 -6.01
N PHE A 162 6.15 8.44 -5.52
CA PHE A 162 6.44 7.53 -4.41
C PHE A 162 5.83 8.07 -3.10
N LEU A 163 5.09 7.24 -2.39
CA LEU A 163 4.49 7.60 -1.09
C LEU A 163 5.28 7.08 0.09
N GLU A 164 5.51 5.77 0.15
CA GLU A 164 6.24 5.14 1.24
C GLU A 164 6.69 3.71 0.87
N ILE A 165 7.61 3.17 1.66
CA ILE A 165 8.04 1.77 1.57
C ILE A 165 8.32 1.24 2.97
N ALA A 166 7.97 -0.01 3.20
CA ALA A 166 8.32 -0.77 4.38
C ALA A 166 9.10 -2.03 3.99
N ALA A 167 10.21 -2.30 4.68
CA ALA A 167 10.99 -3.54 4.53
C ALA A 167 10.30 -4.70 5.28
N ARG A 168 9.11 -5.05 4.83
CA ARG A 168 8.25 -6.11 5.37
C ARG A 168 7.21 -6.55 4.35
N VAL A 169 6.52 -7.62 4.66
CA VAL A 169 5.35 -8.10 3.90
C VAL A 169 4.16 -7.13 4.07
N GLY A 170 3.37 -6.94 3.02
CA GLY A 170 2.14 -6.16 3.05
C GLY A 170 1.13 -6.68 4.08
N GLY A 171 0.46 -5.75 4.79
CA GLY A 171 -0.54 -6.05 5.80
C GLY A 171 -1.94 -6.27 5.23
N ALA A 172 -2.96 -6.26 6.10
CA ALA A 172 -4.39 -6.28 5.74
C ALA A 172 -4.76 -7.40 4.75
N HIS A 173 -4.16 -8.59 4.85
CA HIS A 173 -4.34 -9.73 3.95
C HIS A 173 -3.84 -9.52 2.49
N ILE A 174 -3.05 -8.48 2.24
CA ILE A 174 -2.38 -8.29 0.95
C ILE A 174 -1.46 -9.47 0.63
N ALA A 175 -0.72 -9.98 1.64
CA ALA A 175 0.13 -11.17 1.45
C ALA A 175 -0.67 -12.42 1.06
N ASP A 176 -1.89 -12.57 1.57
CA ASP A 176 -2.78 -13.67 1.20
C ASP A 176 -3.28 -13.52 -0.24
N LEU A 177 -3.60 -12.29 -0.68
CA LEU A 177 -3.93 -11.98 -2.08
C LEU A 177 -2.76 -12.33 -3.01
N VAL A 178 -1.53 -11.88 -2.67
CA VAL A 178 -0.32 -12.21 -3.44
C VAL A 178 -0.14 -13.72 -3.52
N GLY A 179 -0.24 -14.43 -2.39
CA GLY A 179 -0.15 -15.88 -2.34
C GLY A 179 -1.19 -16.61 -3.21
N ALA A 180 -2.44 -16.14 -3.16
CA ALA A 180 -3.55 -16.72 -3.93
C ALA A 180 -3.39 -16.55 -5.44
N THR A 181 -2.87 -15.40 -5.88
CA THR A 181 -2.72 -15.06 -7.30
C THR A 181 -1.42 -15.54 -7.94
N THR A 182 -0.35 -15.63 -7.14
CA THR A 182 0.99 -15.94 -7.65
C THR A 182 1.53 -17.31 -7.20
N GLY A 183 0.96 -17.88 -6.14
CA GLY A 183 1.51 -19.07 -5.47
C GLY A 183 2.70 -18.73 -4.54
N VAL A 184 3.11 -17.48 -4.44
CA VAL A 184 4.24 -17.01 -3.62
C VAL A 184 3.74 -16.48 -2.28
N ASN A 185 3.90 -17.27 -1.21
CA ASN A 185 3.62 -16.81 0.15
C ASN A 185 4.82 -16.00 0.67
N LEU A 186 4.74 -14.68 0.63
CA LEU A 186 5.85 -13.79 1.00
C LEU A 186 6.37 -13.99 2.43
N TRP A 187 5.55 -14.40 3.39
CA TRP A 187 6.00 -14.72 4.74
C TRP A 187 6.87 -15.98 4.76
N ALA A 188 6.41 -17.02 4.06
CA ALA A 188 7.16 -18.28 3.97
C ALA A 188 8.46 -18.09 3.16
N GLU A 189 8.40 -17.35 2.06
CA GLU A 189 9.57 -17.07 1.22
C GLU A 189 10.59 -16.20 1.95
N TRP A 190 10.15 -15.22 2.75
CA TRP A 190 11.06 -14.48 3.61
C TRP A 190 11.79 -15.39 4.61
N ALA A 191 11.05 -16.25 5.30
CA ALA A 191 11.65 -17.20 6.23
C ALA A 191 12.63 -18.15 5.53
N ARG A 192 12.31 -18.68 4.34
CA ARG A 192 13.19 -19.54 3.55
C ARG A 192 14.46 -18.81 3.11
N LEU A 193 14.31 -17.58 2.69
CA LEU A 193 15.40 -16.71 2.28
C LEU A 193 16.37 -16.47 3.43
N GLU A 194 15.88 -16.14 4.63
CA GLU A 194 16.71 -15.92 5.82
C GLU A 194 17.45 -17.19 6.23
N ILE A 195 16.79 -18.36 6.18
CA ILE A 195 17.40 -19.66 6.47
C ILE A 195 18.51 -19.98 5.46
N ALA A 196 18.25 -19.82 4.16
CA ALA A 196 19.23 -20.05 3.11
C ALA A 196 20.45 -19.15 3.29
N THR A 197 20.21 -17.86 3.56
CA THR A 197 21.30 -16.89 3.84
C THR A 197 22.14 -17.30 5.05
N ALA A 198 21.49 -17.66 6.15
CA ALA A 198 22.19 -18.07 7.39
C ALA A 198 23.04 -19.35 7.20
N ARG A 199 22.65 -20.22 6.26
CA ARG A 199 23.36 -21.46 5.92
C ARG A 199 24.39 -21.29 4.81
N GLY A 200 24.46 -20.11 4.15
CA GLY A 200 25.26 -19.91 2.95
C GLY A 200 24.76 -20.70 1.73
N GLU A 201 23.48 -21.03 1.70
CA GLU A 201 22.82 -21.75 0.63
C GLU A 201 22.22 -20.75 -0.38
N GLN A 202 22.11 -21.19 -1.64
CA GLN A 202 21.43 -20.39 -2.65
C GLN A 202 19.90 -20.49 -2.46
N TYR A 203 19.24 -19.33 -2.41
CA TYR A 203 17.77 -19.26 -2.40
C TYR A 203 17.19 -19.38 -3.83
N HIS A 204 16.13 -20.15 -3.97
CA HIS A 204 15.38 -20.30 -5.22
C HIS A 204 13.90 -19.97 -5.01
N LEU A 205 13.40 -19.02 -5.80
CA LEU A 205 11.99 -18.66 -5.82
C LEU A 205 11.17 -19.82 -6.43
N PRO A 206 10.03 -20.21 -5.82
CA PRO A 206 9.14 -21.20 -6.44
C PRO A 206 8.53 -20.68 -7.76
N PRO A 207 7.97 -21.57 -8.61
CA PRO A 207 7.27 -21.17 -9.82
C PRO A 207 6.15 -20.15 -9.52
N VAL A 208 6.14 -19.05 -10.27
CA VAL A 208 5.18 -17.96 -10.10
C VAL A 208 4.01 -18.16 -11.06
N LYS A 209 2.78 -18.08 -10.54
CA LYS A 209 1.55 -17.99 -11.33
C LYS A 209 1.23 -16.53 -11.61
N HIS A 210 0.34 -16.27 -12.58
CA HIS A 210 -0.11 -14.95 -12.94
C HIS A 210 -1.64 -14.93 -13.10
N LEU A 211 -2.34 -15.00 -11.96
CA LEU A 211 -3.79 -14.91 -11.90
C LEU A 211 -4.21 -13.49 -11.50
N ASN A 212 -5.42 -13.11 -11.90
CA ASN A 212 -6.02 -11.87 -11.41
C ASN A 212 -6.70 -12.12 -10.08
N GLY A 213 -6.59 -11.19 -9.14
CA GLY A 213 -7.22 -11.32 -7.85
C GLY A 213 -7.70 -10.01 -7.28
N GLY A 214 -8.68 -10.10 -6.39
CA GLY A 214 -9.23 -8.99 -5.63
C GLY A 214 -9.43 -9.36 -4.17
N LEU A 215 -9.08 -8.47 -3.29
CA LEU A 215 -9.27 -8.56 -1.84
C LEU A 215 -10.28 -7.51 -1.40
N LEU A 216 -11.21 -7.91 -0.54
CA LEU A 216 -12.15 -7.04 0.15
C LEU A 216 -12.08 -7.31 1.64
N VAL A 217 -12.04 -6.25 2.45
CA VAL A 217 -12.09 -6.34 3.91
C VAL A 217 -12.87 -5.14 4.46
N CYS A 218 -13.73 -5.38 5.45
CA CYS A 218 -14.40 -4.31 6.19
C CYS A 218 -14.65 -4.72 7.65
N LEU A 219 -14.98 -3.73 8.46
CA LEU A 219 -15.60 -3.99 9.76
C LEU A 219 -17.07 -4.38 9.54
N ALA A 220 -17.54 -5.36 10.28
CA ALA A 220 -18.92 -5.81 10.24
C ALA A 220 -19.66 -5.43 11.54
N ARG A 221 -20.96 -5.15 11.43
CA ARG A 221 -21.82 -4.90 12.60
C ARG A 221 -22.11 -6.19 13.38
N GLN A 222 -22.18 -7.32 12.66
CA GLN A 222 -22.36 -8.63 13.24
C GLN A 222 -21.09 -9.05 13.98
N GLN A 223 -21.22 -9.64 15.15
CA GLN A 223 -20.09 -10.19 15.88
C GLN A 223 -19.36 -11.27 15.07
N TRP A 224 -20.11 -12.14 14.42
CA TRP A 224 -19.62 -13.19 13.52
C TRP A 224 -20.38 -13.11 12.19
N PRO A 225 -19.84 -12.39 11.19
CA PRO A 225 -20.50 -12.25 9.89
C PRO A 225 -20.64 -13.62 9.18
N ASP A 226 -21.81 -13.86 8.61
CA ASP A 226 -22.02 -15.04 7.76
C ASP A 226 -21.41 -14.85 6.39
N MET A 227 -20.27 -15.49 6.17
CA MET A 227 -19.56 -15.46 4.89
C MET A 227 -19.99 -16.57 3.93
N SER A 228 -20.99 -17.43 4.29
CA SER A 228 -21.44 -18.52 3.45
C SER A 228 -22.11 -18.07 2.15
N VAL A 229 -22.77 -16.92 2.18
CA VAL A 229 -23.47 -16.30 1.04
C VAL A 229 -22.55 -15.81 -0.10
N TYR A 230 -21.24 -15.77 0.13
CA TYR A 230 -20.22 -15.40 -0.85
C TYR A 230 -19.60 -16.68 -1.42
N ASP A 231 -20.35 -17.40 -2.25
CA ASP A 231 -20.08 -18.79 -2.64
C ASP A 231 -19.62 -18.98 -4.10
N ALA A 232 -19.31 -17.90 -4.83
CA ALA A 232 -18.77 -18.02 -6.18
C ALA A 232 -17.49 -18.88 -6.19
N PRO A 233 -17.27 -19.74 -7.22
CA PRO A 233 -16.12 -20.63 -7.30
C PRO A 233 -14.76 -19.91 -7.23
N GLU A 234 -14.73 -18.63 -7.61
CA GLU A 234 -13.57 -17.77 -7.58
C GLU A 234 -13.21 -17.28 -6.17
N VAL A 235 -14.08 -17.47 -5.17
CA VAL A 235 -13.79 -17.10 -3.78
C VAL A 235 -12.88 -18.16 -3.17
N VAL A 236 -11.60 -17.85 -3.05
CA VAL A 236 -10.57 -18.77 -2.59
C VAL A 236 -10.24 -18.65 -1.10
N TRP A 237 -10.66 -17.55 -0.48
CA TRP A 237 -10.45 -17.30 0.94
C TRP A 237 -11.59 -16.45 1.50
N LYS A 238 -12.00 -16.74 2.73
CA LYS A 238 -12.98 -15.99 3.51
C LYS A 238 -12.45 -15.72 4.91
N MET A 239 -12.65 -14.51 5.39
CA MET A 239 -12.22 -14.13 6.74
C MET A 239 -13.13 -14.77 7.79
N HIS A 240 -12.53 -15.35 8.82
CA HIS A 240 -13.22 -15.79 10.02
C HIS A 240 -12.65 -15.04 11.23
N LYS A 241 -13.16 -13.84 11.46
CA LYS A 241 -12.70 -12.95 12.54
C LYS A 241 -13.87 -12.15 13.08
N GLU A 242 -13.92 -12.01 14.41
CA GLU A 242 -14.95 -11.25 15.11
C GLU A 242 -15.03 -9.82 14.56
N GLN A 243 -16.25 -9.36 14.25
CA GLN A 243 -16.57 -8.04 13.72
C GLN A 243 -15.83 -7.65 12.43
N HIS A 244 -15.39 -8.64 11.65
CA HIS A 244 -14.75 -8.39 10.36
C HIS A 244 -15.35 -9.30 9.29
N ALA A 245 -15.59 -8.75 8.11
CA ALA A 245 -15.88 -9.50 6.89
C ALA A 245 -14.74 -9.29 5.89
N GLY A 246 -14.41 -10.34 5.16
CA GLY A 246 -13.37 -10.25 4.13
C GLY A 246 -13.32 -11.49 3.26
N LEU A 247 -12.89 -11.32 2.03
CA LEU A 247 -12.71 -12.41 1.07
C LEU A 247 -11.65 -12.07 0.01
N ILE A 248 -11.13 -13.12 -0.64
CA ILE A 248 -10.27 -13.02 -1.80
C ILE A 248 -10.94 -13.77 -2.94
N VAL A 249 -11.07 -13.10 -4.09
CA VAL A 249 -11.48 -13.70 -5.36
C VAL A 249 -10.30 -13.82 -6.29
N VAL A 250 -10.21 -14.92 -7.04
CA VAL A 250 -9.13 -15.19 -8.01
C VAL A 250 -9.70 -15.80 -9.27
N SER A 251 -9.27 -15.32 -10.43
CA SER A 251 -9.65 -15.87 -11.74
C SER A 251 -8.55 -15.60 -12.78
N GLU A 252 -8.53 -16.41 -13.85
CA GLU A 252 -7.77 -16.10 -15.06
C GLU A 252 -8.41 -14.91 -15.81
N ASP A 253 -9.73 -14.74 -15.70
CA ASP A 253 -10.47 -13.64 -16.30
C ASP A 253 -10.52 -12.43 -15.36
N ARG A 254 -9.82 -11.35 -15.76
CA ARG A 254 -9.81 -10.08 -15.05
C ARG A 254 -11.21 -9.48 -14.88
N SER A 255 -12.04 -9.53 -15.92
CA SER A 255 -13.39 -8.98 -15.89
C SER A 255 -14.26 -9.69 -14.85
N ARG A 256 -14.04 -10.99 -14.67
CA ARG A 256 -14.74 -11.77 -13.64
C ARG A 256 -14.36 -11.32 -12.23
N VAL A 257 -13.06 -11.06 -11.98
CA VAL A 257 -12.59 -10.52 -10.70
C VAL A 257 -13.17 -9.14 -10.44
N GLU A 258 -13.16 -8.25 -11.44
CA GLU A 258 -13.71 -6.89 -11.32
C GLU A 258 -15.21 -6.91 -10.99
N ASN A 259 -15.99 -7.74 -11.68
CA ASN A 259 -17.43 -7.90 -11.46
C ASN A 259 -17.75 -8.44 -10.05
N LEU A 260 -17.08 -9.50 -9.62
CA LEU A 260 -17.30 -10.08 -8.29
C LEU A 260 -16.86 -9.10 -7.18
N ARG A 261 -15.73 -8.42 -7.37
CA ARG A 261 -15.27 -7.40 -6.42
C ARG A 261 -16.29 -6.29 -6.26
N GLN A 262 -16.87 -5.78 -7.36
CA GLN A 262 -17.89 -4.75 -7.30
C GLN A 262 -19.18 -5.26 -6.64
N GLU A 263 -19.67 -6.42 -7.05
CA GLU A 263 -20.87 -7.05 -6.48
C GLU A 263 -20.73 -7.24 -4.96
N TYR A 264 -19.60 -7.78 -4.52
CA TYR A 264 -19.37 -8.07 -3.10
C TYR A 264 -19.08 -6.80 -2.28
N MET A 265 -18.48 -5.80 -2.88
CA MET A 265 -18.32 -4.49 -2.25
C MET A 265 -19.69 -3.83 -1.98
N ASP A 266 -20.62 -3.94 -2.93
CA ASP A 266 -21.97 -3.41 -2.79
C ASP A 266 -22.76 -4.17 -1.70
N ARG A 267 -22.55 -5.49 -1.58
CA ARG A 267 -23.14 -6.29 -0.49
C ARG A 267 -22.54 -5.92 0.87
N PHE A 268 -21.23 -5.86 0.99
CA PHE A 268 -20.53 -5.46 2.23
C PHE A 268 -20.94 -4.06 2.72
N SER A 269 -21.32 -3.17 1.82
CA SER A 269 -21.76 -1.82 2.17
C SER A 269 -23.19 -1.77 2.72
N ARG A 270 -23.99 -2.83 2.54
CA ARG A 270 -25.40 -2.93 3.01
C ARG A 270 -25.52 -3.66 4.35
N ASP A 271 -24.64 -4.61 4.61
CA ASP A 271 -24.60 -5.46 5.79
C ASP A 271 -23.77 -4.82 6.94
#